data_65e6624b853ba9f6be00da452b8defe3
#
_entry.id   65e6624b853ba9f6be00da452b8defe3
#
_cell.length_a   1.000
_cell.length_b   1.000
_cell.length_c   1.000
_cell.angle_alpha   90.00
_cell.angle_beta   90.00
_cell.angle_gamma   90.00
#
_symmetry.space_group_name_H-M   'P 1'
#
loop_
_entity.id
_entity.type
_entity.pdbx_description
1 polymer ?
#
loop_
_entity_poly.entity_id
_entity_poly.type
_entity_poly.pdbx_seq_one_letter_code
_entity_poly.pdbx_strand_id
1 'polypeptide(L)'
;ERLVELAVSEGAQVVFTTSSQMMPACLKAAARYPDAKILNCSLNMPHPSVRTYYPRPYEVTYLLGMLAGIMTKTGHIGYVAANPVYGVPAAINAFAQGLKSVRPAGRIWLRWACQPDTAHPLDFADCPEIDMVYARDSREPANAHRDYGLCRKLPDGSLQPLGLPIWRWDTFYVQIVRSIFDGSWDNAATTRAVNY
;
A
#
# COMPACT_ATOMS: atom_id res chain seq x y z
N GLU A 1 19.13 -8.55 2.04
CA GLU A 1 19.25 -9.96 2.44
C GLU A 1 19.86 -10.11 3.84
N ARG A 2 21.00 -9.46 4.10
CA ARG A 2 21.78 -9.60 5.33
C ARG A 2 21.02 -9.25 6.63
N LEU A 3 20.08 -8.31 6.59
CA LEU A 3 19.38 -7.82 7.78
C LEU A 3 18.41 -8.85 8.39
N VAL A 4 17.72 -9.65 7.58
CA VAL A 4 16.78 -10.68 8.07
C VAL A 4 17.54 -11.80 8.77
N GLU A 5 18.65 -12.28 8.16
CA GLU A 5 19.50 -13.29 8.78
C GLU A 5 20.16 -12.77 10.06
N LEU A 6 20.63 -11.53 10.04
CA LEU A 6 21.26 -10.90 11.21
C LEU A 6 20.27 -10.85 12.39
N ALA A 7 19.04 -10.35 12.15
CA ALA A 7 18.04 -10.28 13.21
C ALA A 7 17.80 -11.64 13.88
N VAL A 8 17.66 -12.71 13.09
CA VAL A 8 17.43 -14.05 13.64
C VAL A 8 18.67 -14.59 14.35
N SER A 9 19.87 -14.36 13.79
CA SER A 9 21.13 -14.79 14.42
C SER A 9 21.40 -14.07 15.76
N GLU A 10 20.86 -12.87 15.94
CA GLU A 10 20.91 -12.10 17.19
C GLU A 10 19.80 -12.47 18.18
N GLY A 11 18.96 -13.47 17.85
CA GLY A 11 17.96 -14.04 18.75
C GLY A 11 16.53 -13.59 18.51
N ALA A 12 16.22 -12.90 17.40
CA ALA A 12 14.83 -12.58 17.05
C ALA A 12 14.05 -13.86 16.71
N GLN A 13 13.00 -14.12 17.50
CA GLN A 13 12.11 -15.27 17.30
C GLN A 13 11.02 -14.96 16.27
N VAL A 14 10.67 -13.68 16.08
CA VAL A 14 9.65 -13.21 15.16
C VAL A 14 10.22 -12.06 14.33
N VAL A 15 10.10 -12.15 13.00
CA VAL A 15 10.58 -11.13 12.08
C VAL A 15 9.45 -10.72 11.13
N PHE A 16 9.11 -9.43 11.14
CA PHE A 16 8.20 -8.84 10.17
C PHE A 16 8.98 -8.06 9.13
N THR A 17 8.84 -8.42 7.86
CA THR A 17 9.40 -7.67 6.76
C THR A 17 8.31 -6.92 6.00
N THR A 18 8.57 -5.67 5.64
CA THR A 18 7.56 -4.70 5.18
C THR A 18 7.52 -4.53 3.65
N SER A 19 8.34 -5.28 2.91
CA SER A 19 8.40 -5.21 1.45
C SER A 19 8.42 -6.59 0.82
N SER A 20 7.69 -6.75 -0.28
CA SER A 20 7.72 -7.98 -1.11
C SER A 20 9.12 -8.30 -1.66
N GLN A 21 9.96 -7.28 -1.86
CA GLN A 21 11.35 -7.46 -2.31
C GLN A 21 12.21 -8.21 -1.29
N MET A 22 11.81 -8.27 -0.03
CA MET A 22 12.52 -9.00 1.02
C MET A 22 12.20 -10.50 1.05
N MET A 23 11.23 -10.98 0.25
CA MET A 23 10.83 -12.40 0.24
C MET A 23 11.99 -13.37 0.02
N PRO A 24 12.93 -13.17 -0.93
CA PRO A 24 14.08 -14.07 -1.09
C PRO A 24 14.94 -14.18 0.17
N ALA A 25 15.14 -13.07 0.89
CA ALA A 25 15.85 -13.06 2.16
C ALA A 25 15.08 -13.80 3.27
N CYS A 26 13.77 -13.64 3.30
CA CYS A 26 12.90 -14.35 4.24
C CYS A 26 12.98 -15.87 4.03
N LEU A 27 12.92 -16.33 2.79
CA LEU A 27 13.01 -17.76 2.46
C LEU A 27 14.35 -18.38 2.85
N LYS A 28 15.47 -17.68 2.58
CA LYS A 28 16.80 -18.12 2.99
C LYS A 28 16.92 -18.21 4.51
N ALA A 29 16.47 -17.18 5.22
CA ALA A 29 16.49 -17.17 6.68
C ALA A 29 15.58 -18.26 7.28
N ALA A 30 14.38 -18.47 6.75
CA ALA A 30 13.47 -19.51 7.21
C ALA A 30 14.03 -20.94 7.00
N ALA A 31 14.76 -21.16 5.90
CA ALA A 31 15.42 -22.45 5.66
C ALA A 31 16.56 -22.72 6.65
N ARG A 32 17.27 -21.67 7.08
CA ARG A 32 18.40 -21.77 8.00
C ARG A 32 17.99 -21.81 9.47
N TYR A 33 16.88 -21.13 9.79
CA TYR A 33 16.36 -20.97 11.14
C TYR A 33 14.86 -21.37 11.18
N PRO A 34 14.55 -22.68 11.17
CA PRO A 34 13.17 -23.18 11.04
C PRO A 34 12.26 -22.82 12.23
N ASP A 35 12.85 -22.55 13.39
CA ASP A 35 12.10 -22.17 14.59
C ASP A 35 11.65 -20.69 14.57
N ALA A 36 12.32 -19.84 13.80
CA ALA A 36 11.97 -18.43 13.68
C ALA A 36 10.68 -18.26 12.87
N LYS A 37 9.78 -17.41 13.36
CA LYS A 37 8.52 -17.06 12.69
C LYS A 37 8.77 -15.83 11.80
N ILE A 38 8.83 -16.05 10.49
CA ILE A 38 9.11 -14.98 9.52
C ILE A 38 7.85 -14.66 8.75
N LEU A 39 7.48 -13.37 8.75
CA LEU A 39 6.33 -12.84 8.03
C LEU A 39 6.78 -11.80 7.00
N ASN A 40 6.21 -11.87 5.80
CA ASN A 40 6.54 -10.93 4.72
C ASN A 40 5.30 -10.19 4.23
N CYS A 41 5.37 -8.85 4.20
CA CYS A 41 4.32 -8.01 3.64
C CYS A 41 4.34 -8.09 2.11
N SER A 42 3.54 -9.00 1.57
CA SER A 42 3.43 -9.20 0.12
C SER A 42 2.16 -9.96 -0.26
N LEU A 43 1.77 -9.78 -1.52
CA LEU A 43 0.76 -10.62 -2.21
C LEU A 43 1.38 -11.86 -2.86
N ASN A 44 2.64 -12.15 -2.60
CA ASN A 44 3.31 -13.31 -3.16
C ASN A 44 2.64 -14.61 -2.71
N MET A 45 2.88 -15.67 -3.48
CA MET A 45 2.40 -17.01 -3.13
C MET A 45 2.85 -17.36 -1.70
N PRO A 46 1.94 -17.88 -0.87
CA PRO A 46 2.32 -18.32 0.46
C PRO A 46 3.36 -19.43 0.38
N HIS A 47 4.33 -19.42 1.29
CA HIS A 47 5.35 -20.45 1.43
C HIS A 47 5.19 -21.12 2.79
N PRO A 48 5.40 -22.44 2.92
CA PRO A 48 5.22 -23.15 4.21
C PRO A 48 6.04 -22.56 5.37
N SER A 49 7.20 -21.98 5.06
CA SER A 49 8.12 -21.41 6.07
C SER A 49 8.03 -19.90 6.24
N VAL A 50 7.27 -19.20 5.40
CA VAL A 50 7.14 -17.73 5.47
C VAL A 50 5.67 -17.35 5.31
N ARG A 51 5.09 -16.80 6.35
CA ARG A 51 3.71 -16.31 6.28
C ARG A 51 3.66 -14.97 5.55
N THR A 52 2.79 -14.85 4.56
CA THR A 52 2.55 -13.58 3.87
C THR A 52 1.37 -12.86 4.51
N TYR A 53 1.46 -11.52 4.55
CA TYR A 53 0.38 -10.65 4.96
C TYR A 53 0.33 -9.42 4.05
N TYR A 54 -0.85 -8.89 3.81
CA TYR A 54 -1.02 -7.72 2.96
C TYR A 54 -2.35 -7.01 3.27
N PRO A 55 -2.38 -5.68 3.29
CA PRO A 55 -3.64 -4.95 3.48
C PRO A 55 -4.50 -5.07 2.23
N ARG A 56 -5.79 -4.80 2.35
CA ARG A 56 -6.72 -4.66 1.23
C ARG A 56 -6.82 -3.18 0.81
N PRO A 57 -5.88 -2.64 0.05
CA PRO A 57 -5.87 -1.22 -0.28
C PRO A 57 -7.09 -0.81 -1.11
N TYR A 58 -7.67 -1.72 -1.88
CA TYR A 58 -8.82 -1.46 -2.73
C TYR A 58 -10.07 -1.04 -1.94
N GLU A 59 -10.26 -1.50 -0.71
CA GLU A 59 -11.41 -1.14 0.12
C GLU A 59 -11.38 0.35 0.47
N VAL A 60 -10.27 0.83 1.00
CA VAL A 60 -10.12 2.25 1.35
C VAL A 60 -10.01 3.13 0.11
N THR A 61 -9.39 2.66 -0.98
CA THR A 61 -9.31 3.45 -2.21
C THR A 61 -10.66 3.61 -2.89
N TYR A 62 -11.57 2.65 -2.76
CA TYR A 62 -12.96 2.82 -3.20
C TYR A 62 -13.62 3.99 -2.47
N LEU A 63 -13.50 4.06 -1.14
CA LEU A 63 -14.06 5.16 -0.35
C LEU A 63 -13.42 6.51 -0.69
N LEU A 64 -12.12 6.54 -0.94
CA LEU A 64 -11.43 7.75 -1.38
C LEU A 64 -11.86 8.18 -2.80
N GLY A 65 -12.18 7.23 -3.67
CA GLY A 65 -12.79 7.50 -4.97
C GLY A 65 -14.17 8.14 -4.85
N MET A 66 -15.01 7.63 -3.93
CA MET A 66 -16.31 8.27 -3.62
C MET A 66 -16.11 9.69 -3.08
N LEU A 67 -15.20 9.87 -2.12
CA LEU A 67 -14.89 11.18 -1.55
C LEU A 67 -14.44 12.16 -2.63
N ALA A 68 -13.53 11.73 -3.52
CA ALA A 68 -13.10 12.52 -4.65
C ALA A 68 -14.27 12.92 -5.55
N GLY A 69 -15.17 11.98 -5.86
CA GLY A 69 -16.34 12.24 -6.69
C GLY A 69 -17.34 13.23 -6.09
N ILE A 70 -17.51 13.20 -4.78
CA ILE A 70 -18.37 14.15 -4.05
C ILE A 70 -17.74 15.55 -4.03
N MET A 71 -16.43 15.62 -3.81
CA MET A 71 -15.73 16.88 -3.56
C MET A 71 -15.19 17.59 -4.81
N THR A 72 -15.00 16.88 -5.92
CA THR A 72 -14.53 17.47 -7.17
C THR A 72 -15.58 18.40 -7.77
N LYS A 73 -15.15 19.53 -8.30
CA LYS A 73 -15.98 20.46 -9.07
C LYS A 73 -16.02 20.10 -10.54
N THR A 74 -14.89 19.68 -11.09
CA THR A 74 -14.73 19.41 -12.52
C THR A 74 -15.10 17.98 -12.92
N GLY A 75 -14.97 17.03 -12.00
CA GLY A 75 -15.09 15.60 -12.27
C GLY A 75 -13.81 14.97 -12.83
N HIS A 76 -12.70 15.71 -12.90
CA HIS A 76 -11.42 15.25 -13.40
C HIS A 76 -10.43 15.04 -12.25
N ILE A 77 -9.98 13.79 -12.08
CA ILE A 77 -9.14 13.37 -10.95
C ILE A 77 -7.80 12.85 -11.49
N GLY A 78 -6.72 13.40 -11.00
CA GLY A 78 -5.38 12.85 -11.21
C GLY A 78 -5.16 11.65 -10.26
N TYR A 79 -4.69 10.54 -10.77
CA TYR A 79 -4.30 9.37 -9.97
C TYR A 79 -2.84 9.01 -10.25
N VAL A 80 -2.01 9.07 -9.21
CA VAL A 80 -0.60 8.68 -9.30
C VAL A 80 -0.42 7.31 -8.68
N ALA A 81 0.01 6.36 -9.51
CA ALA A 81 0.36 4.99 -9.09
C ALA A 81 1.87 4.79 -9.14
N ALA A 82 2.43 4.00 -8.20
CA ALA A 82 3.87 3.81 -8.10
C ALA A 82 4.43 3.03 -9.30
N ASN A 83 4.10 1.76 -9.41
CA ASN A 83 4.60 0.84 -10.44
C ASN A 83 3.47 -0.08 -10.93
N PRO A 84 3.47 -0.51 -12.20
CA PRO A 84 2.46 -1.42 -12.76
C PRO A 84 2.71 -2.88 -12.33
N VAL A 85 2.66 -3.14 -11.00
CA VAL A 85 2.86 -4.47 -10.44
C VAL A 85 1.55 -5.06 -9.93
N TYR A 86 1.55 -6.37 -9.68
CA TYR A 86 0.38 -7.10 -9.20
C TYR A 86 -0.24 -6.42 -7.97
N GLY A 87 -1.57 -6.29 -7.97
CA GLY A 87 -2.35 -5.65 -6.89
C GLY A 87 -2.59 -4.15 -7.06
N VAL A 88 -1.70 -3.42 -7.76
CA VAL A 88 -1.88 -1.98 -8.01
C VAL A 88 -3.10 -1.68 -8.90
N PRO A 89 -3.35 -2.41 -10.00
CA PRO A 89 -4.55 -2.20 -10.81
C PRO A 89 -5.86 -2.39 -10.04
N ALA A 90 -5.90 -3.28 -9.06
CA ALA A 90 -7.09 -3.48 -8.23
C ALA A 90 -7.45 -2.21 -7.43
N ALA A 91 -6.46 -1.52 -6.87
CA ALA A 91 -6.67 -0.25 -6.16
C ALA A 91 -7.11 0.87 -7.11
N ILE A 92 -6.51 0.97 -8.31
CA ILE A 92 -6.91 1.94 -9.33
C ILE A 92 -8.38 1.71 -9.74
N ASN A 93 -8.74 0.46 -10.03
CA ASN A 93 -10.10 0.10 -10.43
C ASN A 93 -11.11 0.36 -9.31
N ALA A 94 -10.75 0.07 -8.05
CA ALA A 94 -11.60 0.35 -6.90
C ALA A 94 -11.86 1.85 -6.74
N PHE A 95 -10.82 2.68 -6.87
CA PHE A 95 -10.95 4.13 -6.86
C PHE A 95 -11.88 4.62 -8.00
N ALA A 96 -11.70 4.09 -9.21
CA ALA A 96 -12.53 4.43 -10.36
C ALA A 96 -14.00 4.06 -10.14
N GLN A 97 -14.26 2.89 -9.56
CA GLN A 97 -15.62 2.45 -9.22
C GLN A 97 -16.22 3.33 -8.13
N GLY A 98 -15.45 3.68 -7.10
CA GLY A 98 -15.89 4.61 -6.06
C GLY A 98 -16.23 5.98 -6.62
N LEU A 99 -15.39 6.56 -7.48
CA LEU A 99 -15.67 7.80 -8.18
C LEU A 99 -16.98 7.72 -8.98
N LYS A 100 -17.11 6.69 -9.81
CA LYS A 100 -18.27 6.54 -10.70
C LYS A 100 -19.57 6.25 -9.96
N SER A 101 -19.52 5.65 -8.78
CA SER A 101 -20.73 5.38 -7.97
C SER A 101 -21.46 6.66 -7.53
N VAL A 102 -20.73 7.77 -7.37
CA VAL A 102 -21.27 9.08 -6.95
C VAL A 102 -21.22 10.13 -8.07
N ARG A 103 -20.35 9.96 -9.03
CA ARG A 103 -20.19 10.84 -10.20
C ARG A 103 -19.96 10.01 -11.47
N PRO A 104 -21.01 9.51 -12.13
CA PRO A 104 -20.90 8.62 -13.29
C PRO A 104 -20.06 9.16 -14.45
N ALA A 105 -20.08 10.49 -14.67
CA ALA A 105 -19.28 11.17 -15.69
C ALA A 105 -17.83 11.45 -15.26
N GLY A 106 -17.44 11.12 -14.01
CA GLY A 106 -16.09 11.33 -13.48
C GLY A 106 -15.02 10.61 -14.30
N ARG A 107 -13.87 11.25 -14.46
CA ARG A 107 -12.73 10.75 -15.23
C ARG A 107 -11.48 10.70 -14.38
N ILE A 108 -10.65 9.68 -14.62
CA ILE A 108 -9.35 9.51 -13.96
C ILE A 108 -8.24 9.64 -14.99
N TRP A 109 -7.27 10.48 -14.67
CA TRP A 109 -6.03 10.66 -15.41
C TRP A 109 -4.93 9.92 -14.65
N LEU A 110 -4.50 8.77 -15.19
CA LEU A 110 -3.52 7.91 -14.53
C LEU A 110 -2.10 8.30 -14.96
N ARG A 111 -1.24 8.47 -13.96
CA ARG A 111 0.22 8.57 -14.13
C ARG A 111 0.94 7.52 -13.32
N TRP A 112 2.05 7.05 -13.85
CA TRP A 112 2.94 6.12 -13.18
C TRP A 112 4.16 6.87 -12.66
N ALA A 113 4.38 6.83 -11.34
CA ALA A 113 5.52 7.51 -10.70
C ALA A 113 6.89 6.92 -11.11
N CYS A 114 6.92 5.69 -11.65
CA CYS A 114 8.14 5.06 -12.15
C CYS A 114 8.59 5.55 -13.53
N GLN A 115 7.80 6.37 -14.23
CA GLN A 115 8.19 6.90 -15.54
C GLN A 115 9.32 7.94 -15.37
N PRO A 116 10.42 7.84 -16.17
CA PRO A 116 11.61 8.69 -16.00
C PRO A 116 11.35 10.19 -16.19
N ASP A 117 10.42 10.54 -17.07
CA ASP A 117 10.17 11.94 -17.46
C ASP A 117 9.19 12.68 -16.53
N THR A 118 8.74 12.04 -15.47
CA THR A 118 7.84 12.65 -14.49
C THR A 118 8.64 13.27 -13.34
N ALA A 119 9.14 14.49 -13.50
CA ALA A 119 9.84 15.21 -12.42
C ALA A 119 8.94 15.40 -11.18
N HIS A 120 7.66 15.69 -11.39
CA HIS A 120 6.64 15.81 -10.34
C HIS A 120 5.36 15.07 -10.77
N PRO A 121 5.19 13.78 -10.42
CA PRO A 121 4.04 13.01 -10.85
C PRO A 121 2.69 13.55 -10.35
N LEU A 122 2.69 14.36 -9.29
CA LEU A 122 1.50 15.05 -8.76
C LEU A 122 1.19 16.36 -9.50
N ASP A 123 2.13 16.87 -10.27
CA ASP A 123 1.91 18.06 -11.08
C ASP A 123 1.20 17.67 -12.39
N PHE A 124 -0.08 17.93 -12.45
CA PHE A 124 -0.91 17.79 -13.64
C PHE A 124 -1.07 19.16 -14.33
N ALA A 125 0.03 19.90 -14.52
CA ALA A 125 0.00 21.20 -15.18
C ALA A 125 -0.50 21.14 -16.63
N ASP A 126 -0.26 20.02 -17.31
CA ASP A 126 -0.76 19.71 -18.65
C ASP A 126 -2.27 19.37 -18.71
N CYS A 127 -2.90 19.17 -17.55
CA CYS A 127 -4.32 18.85 -17.42
C CYS A 127 -5.00 19.84 -16.45
N PRO A 128 -5.26 21.08 -16.89
CA PRO A 128 -5.76 22.16 -16.01
C PRO A 128 -7.16 21.88 -15.44
N GLU A 129 -7.92 20.99 -16.06
CA GLU A 129 -9.23 20.55 -15.58
C GLU A 129 -9.17 19.68 -14.32
N ILE A 130 -8.00 19.13 -13.97
CA ILE A 130 -7.83 18.31 -12.76
C ILE A 130 -7.83 19.21 -11.52
N ASP A 131 -8.81 19.01 -10.66
CA ASP A 131 -8.98 19.74 -9.40
C ASP A 131 -8.72 18.87 -8.15
N MET A 132 -8.58 17.55 -8.34
CA MET A 132 -8.30 16.59 -7.27
C MET A 132 -7.18 15.65 -7.71
N VAL A 133 -6.29 15.32 -6.78
CA VAL A 133 -5.18 14.38 -7.02
C VAL A 133 -5.14 13.33 -5.92
N TYR A 134 -4.96 12.08 -6.31
CA TYR A 134 -4.71 10.98 -5.38
C TYR A 134 -3.35 10.34 -5.66
N ALA A 135 -2.53 10.20 -4.61
CA ALA A 135 -1.28 9.46 -4.65
C ALA A 135 -1.22 8.45 -3.51
N ARG A 136 -0.93 7.20 -3.83
CA ARG A 136 -0.80 6.15 -2.82
C ARG A 136 0.54 6.18 -2.11
N ASP A 137 1.59 6.50 -2.83
CA ASP A 137 2.95 6.44 -2.33
C ASP A 137 3.64 7.78 -2.52
N SER A 138 4.31 8.28 -1.49
CA SER A 138 5.18 9.44 -1.59
C SER A 138 6.59 9.01 -2.03
N ARG A 139 7.21 9.76 -2.94
CA ARG A 139 8.61 9.54 -3.32
C ARG A 139 9.57 9.89 -2.18
N GLU A 140 9.21 10.89 -1.38
CA GLU A 140 10.02 11.39 -0.29
C GLU A 140 9.29 11.19 1.04
N PRO A 141 9.79 10.33 1.94
CA PRO A 141 9.16 10.10 3.24
C PRO A 141 8.95 11.38 4.05
N ALA A 142 9.85 12.36 3.91
CA ALA A 142 9.73 13.66 4.57
C ALA A 142 8.49 14.47 4.12
N ASN A 143 8.01 14.24 2.90
CA ASN A 143 6.87 14.91 2.30
C ASN A 143 5.58 14.05 2.29
N ALA A 144 5.61 12.86 2.89
CA ALA A 144 4.47 11.93 2.89
C ALA A 144 3.17 12.57 3.36
N HIS A 145 3.22 13.49 4.32
CA HIS A 145 2.05 14.22 4.81
C HIS A 145 1.47 15.23 3.81
N ARG A 146 2.21 15.60 2.77
CA ARG A 146 1.79 16.54 1.72
C ARG A 146 1.36 15.85 0.44
N ASP A 147 2.04 14.75 0.09
CA ASP A 147 1.97 14.13 -1.23
C ASP A 147 1.26 12.77 -1.20
N TYR A 148 0.72 12.39 -0.05
CA TYR A 148 0.08 11.08 0.14
C TYR A 148 -1.41 11.23 0.41
N GLY A 149 -2.20 10.35 -0.21
CA GLY A 149 -3.65 10.35 -0.06
C GLY A 149 -4.37 11.18 -1.12
N LEU A 150 -5.59 11.56 -0.80
CA LEU A 150 -6.44 12.40 -1.64
C LEU A 150 -6.23 13.87 -1.27
N CYS A 151 -5.91 14.67 -2.27
CA CYS A 151 -5.69 16.11 -2.13
C CYS A 151 -6.56 16.90 -3.11
N ARG A 152 -6.92 18.13 -2.73
CA ARG A 152 -7.47 19.12 -3.63
C ARG A 152 -6.35 19.99 -4.18
N LYS A 153 -6.34 20.24 -5.49
CA LYS A 153 -5.46 21.20 -6.12
C LYS A 153 -6.03 22.62 -5.93
N LEU A 154 -5.26 23.51 -5.34
CA LEU A 154 -5.63 24.90 -5.13
C LEU A 154 -5.23 25.77 -6.34
N PRO A 155 -5.80 26.98 -6.47
CA PRO A 155 -5.49 27.88 -7.59
C PRO A 155 -4.03 28.27 -7.72
N ASP A 156 -3.28 28.27 -6.62
CA ASP A 156 -1.83 28.54 -6.58
C ASP A 156 -0.98 27.30 -6.90
N GLY A 157 -1.64 26.18 -7.24
CA GLY A 157 -0.98 24.91 -7.54
C GLY A 157 -0.61 24.07 -6.32
N SER A 158 -0.78 24.57 -5.10
CA SER A 158 -0.56 23.79 -3.88
C SER A 158 -1.62 22.72 -3.68
N LEU A 159 -1.30 21.69 -2.88
CA LEU A 159 -2.18 20.58 -2.58
C LEU A 159 -2.71 20.68 -1.14
N GLN A 160 -4.02 20.65 -1.00
CA GLN A 160 -4.72 20.56 0.28
C GLN A 160 -5.09 19.12 0.57
N PRO A 161 -4.54 18.47 1.60
CA PRO A 161 -4.91 17.11 2.00
C PRO A 161 -6.38 17.04 2.44
N LEU A 162 -7.10 16.02 1.98
CA LEU A 162 -8.50 15.75 2.30
C LEU A 162 -8.69 14.44 3.05
N GLY A 163 -7.87 13.44 2.75
CA GLY A 163 -7.93 12.14 3.40
C GLY A 163 -6.82 11.23 2.93
N LEU A 164 -6.40 10.36 3.83
CA LEU A 164 -5.35 9.37 3.55
C LEU A 164 -5.72 8.01 4.17
N PRO A 165 -5.30 6.90 3.55
CA PRO A 165 -5.47 5.58 4.14
C PRO A 165 -4.51 5.39 5.31
N ILE A 166 -5.02 4.86 6.43
CA ILE A 166 -4.21 4.50 7.59
C ILE A 166 -4.39 3.00 7.87
N TRP A 167 -3.29 2.30 8.08
CA TRP A 167 -3.28 0.88 8.37
C TRP A 167 -3.02 0.64 9.86
N ARG A 168 -3.90 -0.10 10.52
CA ARG A 168 -3.79 -0.48 11.95
C ARG A 168 -2.85 -1.67 12.12
N TRP A 169 -1.59 -1.53 11.70
CA TRP A 169 -0.57 -2.56 11.81
C TRP A 169 -0.24 -2.93 13.27
N ASP A 170 -0.41 -1.99 14.19
CA ASP A 170 -0.26 -2.20 15.63
C ASP A 170 -1.09 -3.39 16.13
N THR A 171 -2.38 -3.38 15.82
CA THR A 171 -3.31 -4.46 16.21
C THR A 171 -2.89 -5.79 15.59
N PHE A 172 -2.54 -5.79 14.31
CA PHE A 172 -2.12 -7.00 13.60
C PHE A 172 -0.85 -7.61 14.21
N TYR A 173 0.20 -6.82 14.39
CA TYR A 173 1.47 -7.31 14.93
C TYR A 173 1.31 -7.84 16.36
N VAL A 174 0.55 -7.14 17.20
CA VAL A 174 0.27 -7.60 18.56
C VAL A 174 -0.49 -8.94 18.59
N GLN A 175 -1.48 -9.12 17.71
CA GLN A 175 -2.23 -10.39 17.63
C GLN A 175 -1.33 -11.54 17.17
N ILE A 176 -0.47 -11.32 16.17
CA ILE A 176 0.47 -12.33 15.70
C ILE A 176 1.45 -12.72 16.81
N VAL A 177 2.07 -11.76 17.48
CA VAL A 177 3.01 -12.02 18.55
C VAL A 177 2.33 -12.80 19.68
N ARG A 178 1.11 -12.41 20.08
CA ARG A 178 0.33 -13.15 21.09
C ARG A 178 0.07 -14.59 20.68
N SER A 179 -0.33 -14.84 19.43
CA SER A 179 -0.60 -16.20 18.94
C SER A 179 0.64 -17.10 18.97
N ILE A 180 1.83 -16.53 18.86
CA ILE A 180 3.08 -17.27 18.98
C ILE A 180 3.36 -17.62 20.45
N PHE A 181 3.15 -16.66 21.37
CA PHE A 181 3.41 -16.88 22.78
C PHE A 181 2.39 -17.80 23.48
N ASP A 182 1.12 -17.77 23.07
CA ASP A 182 0.07 -18.64 23.62
C ASP A 182 -0.02 -20.01 22.93
N GLY A 183 0.83 -20.25 21.93
CA GLY A 183 0.88 -21.51 21.19
C GLY A 183 -0.26 -21.71 20.18
N SER A 184 -1.10 -20.71 19.96
CA SER A 184 -2.16 -20.77 18.94
C SER A 184 -1.68 -20.46 17.53
N TRP A 185 -0.38 -20.18 17.35
CA TRP A 185 0.23 -20.02 16.04
C TRP A 185 0.13 -21.31 15.24
N ASP A 186 -0.65 -21.28 14.17
CA ASP A 186 -0.80 -22.41 13.27
C ASP A 186 0.03 -22.21 12.00
N ASN A 187 1.01 -23.07 11.80
CA ASN A 187 1.81 -23.10 10.57
C ASN A 187 0.97 -23.47 9.34
N ALA A 188 -0.14 -24.22 9.50
CA ALA A 188 -1.03 -24.54 8.40
C ALA A 188 -1.84 -23.32 7.93
N ALA A 189 -2.06 -22.33 8.80
CA ALA A 189 -2.67 -21.06 8.44
C ALA A 189 -1.72 -20.18 7.59
N THR A 190 -0.45 -20.58 7.42
CA THR A 190 0.54 -19.86 6.62
C THR A 190 0.20 -19.76 5.14
N THR A 191 -0.74 -20.58 4.66
CA THR A 191 -1.18 -20.55 3.26
C THR A 191 -2.28 -19.53 2.96
N ARG A 192 -2.82 -18.85 3.97
CA ARG A 192 -3.83 -17.82 3.76
C ARG A 192 -3.19 -16.44 3.90
N ALA A 193 -3.32 -15.62 2.84
CA ALA A 193 -3.09 -14.19 2.97
C ALA A 193 -4.01 -13.68 4.08
N VAL A 194 -3.42 -13.18 5.15
CA VAL A 194 -4.20 -12.57 6.23
C VAL A 194 -4.69 -11.22 5.73
N ASN A 195 -5.97 -11.15 5.45
CA ASN A 195 -6.63 -9.92 5.05
C ASN A 195 -7.22 -9.28 6.31
N TYR A 196 -6.61 -8.21 6.77
CA TYR A 196 -7.16 -7.32 7.79
C TYR A 196 -7.51 -5.97 7.20
#